data_62c7c22a7d783bf86cbcc9d159cc4090
#
_entry.id   62c7c22a7d783bf86cbcc9d159cc4090
#
_cell.length_a   1.000
_cell.length_b   1.000
_cell.length_c   1.000
_cell.angle_alpha   90.00
_cell.angle_beta   90.00
_cell.angle_gamma   90.00
#
_symmetry.space_group_name_H-M   'P 1'
#
loop_
_entity.id
_entity.type
_entity.pdbx_description
1 polymer ?
#
loop_
_entity_poly.entity_id
_entity_poly.type
_entity_poly.pdbx_seq_one_letter_code
_entity_poly.pdbx_strand_id
1 'polypeptide(L)'
;MGKSTILGASIIFLALFVSGCTESSDTASPKNAKTYAVSKSIWKSEDGGETWTAKNQSKEKLPEADLNVLNIAINPEDSQNILVGLKTGGFIKSENGGDVWQKTIFVSDRVYGLAFDPLNSETIYASGVWQNRGKLFRSRNSGESWEEIFTSPSDGPFISALNIDNKNPKIIYASTSDNQTMKSEDGGNTWKNVFQSNSPIVKISLDKFNSKLIYAITLSGQVFRSSNGGAEFENIGKNFSKNTFSINQEYGFLETDLQNPGWVYLAGEGGILRSKDAGDNWEKIVTLNDPKNYPVTAMAVNPKNSQEMAYGAGQAVYRSVDGGQNWATSQFDLEKTISVIKYDPQNPRIIYVGFKKQ
;
A
#
# COMPACT_ATOMS: atom_id res chain seq x y z
N MET A 1 25.49 21.48 -91.57
CA MET A 1 25.21 22.82 -92.03
C MET A 1 24.11 23.44 -91.23
N GLY A 2 24.30 24.62 -90.73
CA GLY A 2 23.22 25.38 -90.05
C GLY A 2 23.48 25.60 -88.54
N LYS A 3 24.30 26.61 -88.27
CA LYS A 3 24.44 27.23 -86.95
C LYS A 3 23.19 28.04 -86.66
N SER A 4 22.62 27.98 -85.50
CA SER A 4 21.69 28.99 -85.00
C SER A 4 22.03 29.31 -83.56
N THR A 5 22.40 30.52 -83.37
CA THR A 5 22.74 31.22 -82.16
C THR A 5 21.42 31.70 -81.50
N ILE A 6 21.22 31.46 -80.26
CA ILE A 6 20.13 32.11 -79.51
C ILE A 6 20.71 32.77 -78.23
N LEU A 7 20.40 34.09 -78.19
CA LEU A 7 20.76 35.03 -77.13
C LEU A 7 20.24 34.64 -75.78
N GLY A 8 21.09 34.84 -74.79
CA GLY A 8 20.68 34.74 -73.37
C GLY A 8 19.92 35.99 -72.90
N ALA A 9 18.84 35.78 -72.21
CA ALA A 9 18.17 36.83 -71.46
C ALA A 9 18.39 36.51 -69.92
N SER A 10 19.18 37.36 -69.31
CA SER A 10 19.40 37.36 -67.87
C SER A 10 18.17 37.95 -67.19
N ILE A 11 17.45 37.09 -66.43
CA ILE A 11 16.41 37.56 -65.53
C ILE A 11 17.04 37.65 -64.15
N ILE A 12 17.15 38.90 -63.65
CA ILE A 12 17.56 39.20 -62.28
C ILE A 12 16.35 38.91 -61.37
N PHE A 13 16.43 37.86 -60.55
CA PHE A 13 15.48 37.64 -59.47
C PHE A 13 15.92 38.43 -58.23
N LEU A 14 15.16 39.46 -57.90
CA LEU A 14 15.28 40.19 -56.64
C LEU A 14 14.68 39.35 -55.52
N ALA A 15 15.51 38.75 -54.74
CA ALA A 15 15.06 37.99 -53.52
C ALA A 15 14.74 39.01 -52.44
N LEU A 16 13.46 39.21 -52.18
CA LEU A 16 12.96 39.85 -50.96
C LEU A 16 13.18 38.90 -49.80
N PHE A 17 14.16 39.22 -48.93
CA PHE A 17 14.28 38.60 -47.60
C PHE A 17 13.14 39.11 -46.72
N VAL A 18 12.10 38.28 -46.56
CA VAL A 18 11.15 38.43 -45.46
C VAL A 18 11.82 37.76 -44.27
N SER A 19 12.32 38.55 -43.32
CA SER A 19 12.76 38.06 -42.02
C SER A 19 11.51 37.70 -41.22
N GLY A 20 11.12 36.44 -41.31
CA GLY A 20 10.16 35.85 -40.42
C GLY A 20 10.84 35.68 -39.06
N CYS A 21 10.44 36.45 -38.06
CA CYS A 21 10.67 36.12 -36.68
C CYS A 21 9.96 34.80 -36.42
N THR A 22 10.71 33.70 -36.30
CA THR A 22 10.25 32.51 -35.63
C THR A 22 10.25 32.85 -34.16
N GLU A 23 9.07 33.11 -33.60
CA GLU A 23 8.87 33.01 -32.17
C GLU A 23 9.18 31.57 -31.79
N SER A 24 10.36 31.36 -31.23
CA SER A 24 10.63 30.16 -30.45
C SER A 24 9.65 30.18 -29.28
N SER A 25 8.65 29.29 -29.29
CA SER A 25 7.89 28.98 -28.13
C SER A 25 8.87 28.34 -27.14
N ASP A 26 9.51 29.17 -26.34
CA ASP A 26 10.11 28.75 -25.10
C ASP A 26 8.97 28.16 -24.25
N THR A 27 8.78 26.84 -24.33
CA THR A 27 8.12 26.09 -23.29
C THR A 27 9.00 26.22 -22.07
N ALA A 28 8.76 27.27 -21.30
CA ALA A 28 9.37 27.47 -20.00
C ALA A 28 9.12 26.19 -19.20
N SER A 29 10.16 25.41 -18.97
CA SER A 29 10.16 24.38 -17.95
C SER A 29 9.59 24.99 -16.67
N PRO A 30 8.66 24.34 -15.97
CA PRO A 30 8.06 24.91 -14.79
C PRO A 30 9.18 25.28 -13.83
N LYS A 31 9.33 26.58 -13.58
CA LYS A 31 10.28 27.12 -12.59
C LYS A 31 10.10 26.32 -11.32
N ASN A 32 11.19 25.78 -10.79
CA ASN A 32 11.29 24.96 -9.58
C ASN A 32 10.21 25.33 -8.55
N ALA A 33 9.14 24.53 -8.51
CA ALA A 33 8.13 24.67 -7.50
C ALA A 33 8.82 24.47 -6.14
N LYS A 34 8.66 25.42 -5.22
CA LYS A 34 9.26 25.33 -3.89
C LYS A 34 8.76 24.05 -3.22
N THR A 35 9.65 23.15 -2.87
CA THR A 35 9.35 21.95 -2.08
C THR A 35 9.81 22.14 -0.63
N TYR A 36 9.18 21.39 0.27
CA TYR A 36 9.50 21.40 1.69
C TYR A 36 10.00 20.00 2.09
N ALA A 37 11.05 19.96 2.89
CA ALA A 37 11.52 18.70 3.44
C ALA A 37 10.53 18.17 4.49
N VAL A 38 10.21 16.87 4.40
CA VAL A 38 9.47 16.13 5.43
C VAL A 38 10.39 15.07 6.04
N SER A 39 9.92 14.39 7.10
CA SER A 39 10.72 13.36 7.75
C SER A 39 11.05 12.22 6.79
N LYS A 40 12.20 11.58 6.98
CA LYS A 40 12.66 10.41 6.22
C LYS A 40 11.87 9.15 6.62
N SER A 41 10.54 9.22 6.63
CA SER A 41 9.67 8.11 7.04
C SER A 41 9.20 7.24 5.89
N ILE A 42 9.48 7.64 4.65
CA ILE A 42 9.10 6.90 3.43
C ILE A 42 10.35 6.74 2.59
N TRP A 43 10.65 5.50 2.21
CA TRP A 43 11.78 5.15 1.36
C TRP A 43 11.31 4.34 0.18
N LYS A 44 11.99 4.48 -0.94
CA LYS A 44 11.73 3.79 -2.21
C LYS A 44 13.01 3.13 -2.70
N SER A 45 12.88 1.90 -3.14
CA SER A 45 13.86 1.22 -4.01
C SER A 45 13.29 1.14 -5.42
N GLU A 46 14.14 1.23 -6.43
CA GLU A 46 13.79 1.10 -7.86
C GLU A 46 14.51 -0.10 -8.53
N ASP A 47 15.32 -0.80 -7.76
CA ASP A 47 16.19 -1.89 -8.21
C ASP A 47 15.92 -3.22 -7.49
N GLY A 48 14.73 -3.36 -6.90
CA GLY A 48 14.31 -4.58 -6.20
C GLY A 48 14.85 -4.65 -4.77
N GLY A 49 15.19 -3.51 -4.13
CA GLY A 49 15.65 -3.44 -2.76
C GLY A 49 17.18 -3.49 -2.60
N GLU A 50 17.93 -3.30 -3.67
CA GLU A 50 19.40 -3.20 -3.61
C GLU A 50 19.84 -1.85 -3.07
N THR A 51 19.24 -0.77 -3.58
CA THR A 51 19.47 0.60 -3.10
C THR A 51 18.17 1.28 -2.68
N TRP A 52 18.26 2.25 -1.79
CA TRP A 52 17.12 2.93 -1.20
C TRP A 52 17.30 4.44 -1.18
N THR A 53 16.24 5.16 -1.54
CA THR A 53 16.19 6.63 -1.55
C THR A 53 15.05 7.12 -0.67
N ALA A 54 15.35 8.07 0.22
CA ALA A 54 14.32 8.71 1.03
C ALA A 54 13.41 9.60 0.17
N LYS A 55 12.11 9.40 0.27
CA LYS A 55 11.08 10.19 -0.41
C LYS A 55 10.52 11.24 0.54
N ASN A 56 11.26 12.33 0.72
CA ASN A 56 11.06 13.32 1.77
C ASN A 56 10.78 14.75 1.25
N GLN A 57 10.24 14.87 0.03
CA GLN A 57 9.85 16.16 -0.53
C GLN A 57 8.33 16.33 -0.51
N SER A 58 7.84 17.54 -0.21
CA SER A 58 6.42 17.88 -0.23
C SER A 58 6.18 19.22 -0.94
N LYS A 59 5.02 19.34 -1.61
CA LYS A 59 4.56 20.59 -2.25
C LYS A 59 4.33 21.71 -1.21
N GLU A 60 4.01 21.34 0.03
CA GLU A 60 3.66 22.25 1.11
C GLU A 60 4.23 21.78 2.46
N LYS A 61 4.25 22.66 3.44
CA LYS A 61 4.64 22.28 4.81
C LYS A 61 3.56 21.35 5.39
N LEU A 62 3.92 20.09 5.60
CA LEU A 62 3.04 19.16 6.28
C LEU A 62 2.92 19.49 7.77
N PRO A 63 1.74 19.24 8.40
CA PRO A 63 1.49 19.59 9.79
C PRO A 63 2.46 18.95 10.78
N GLU A 64 2.93 17.73 10.44
CA GLU A 64 3.89 16.99 11.27
C GLU A 64 5.23 16.89 10.55
N ALA A 65 6.26 17.41 11.18
CA ALA A 65 7.64 17.22 10.74
C ALA A 65 8.04 15.73 10.76
N ASP A 66 7.29 14.88 11.47
CA ASP A 66 7.63 13.48 11.75
C ASP A 66 6.47 12.55 11.42
N LEU A 67 6.40 12.13 10.15
CA LEU A 67 5.36 11.23 9.67
C LEU A 67 5.47 9.85 10.34
N ASN A 68 4.36 9.35 10.88
CA ASN A 68 4.21 7.99 11.38
C ASN A 68 3.31 7.21 10.41
N VAL A 69 3.93 6.42 9.55
CA VAL A 69 3.26 5.68 8.48
C VAL A 69 2.53 4.47 9.05
N LEU A 70 1.24 4.34 8.75
CA LEU A 70 0.42 3.18 9.13
C LEU A 70 0.08 2.29 7.94
N ASN A 71 -0.08 2.89 6.74
CA ASN A 71 -0.43 2.16 5.53
C ASN A 71 0.16 2.85 4.30
N ILE A 72 0.43 2.07 3.25
CA ILE A 72 0.76 2.54 1.90
C ILE A 72 -0.18 1.83 0.93
N ALA A 73 -0.92 2.58 0.13
CA ALA A 73 -1.73 2.08 -0.96
C ALA A 73 -1.20 2.64 -2.28
N ILE A 74 -0.92 1.75 -3.22
CA ILE A 74 -0.44 2.08 -4.56
C ILE A 74 -1.60 1.82 -5.52
N ASN A 75 -1.89 2.79 -6.38
CA ASN A 75 -2.93 2.65 -7.38
C ASN A 75 -2.58 1.48 -8.33
N PRO A 76 -3.44 0.47 -8.47
CA PRO A 76 -3.15 -0.70 -9.29
C PRO A 76 -3.11 -0.42 -10.79
N GLU A 77 -3.76 0.66 -11.25
CA GLU A 77 -3.81 1.07 -12.67
C GLU A 77 -2.72 2.10 -13.02
N ASP A 78 -2.26 2.88 -12.02
CA ASP A 78 -1.21 3.89 -12.21
C ASP A 78 -0.34 4.03 -10.95
N SER A 79 0.77 3.32 -10.92
CA SER A 79 1.71 3.28 -9.79
C SER A 79 2.37 4.63 -9.45
N GLN A 80 2.18 5.69 -10.27
CA GLN A 80 2.59 7.05 -9.91
C GLN A 80 1.71 7.62 -8.81
N ASN A 81 0.46 7.14 -8.69
CA ASN A 81 -0.50 7.55 -7.68
C ASN A 81 -0.39 6.68 -6.43
N ILE A 82 0.08 7.28 -5.34
CA ILE A 82 0.33 6.60 -4.06
C ILE A 82 -0.34 7.39 -2.94
N LEU A 83 -0.96 6.65 -2.02
CA LEU A 83 -1.53 7.18 -0.80
C LEU A 83 -0.79 6.61 0.41
N VAL A 84 -0.50 7.44 1.40
CA VAL A 84 0.18 7.04 2.64
C VAL A 84 -0.66 7.46 3.83
N GLY A 85 -1.25 6.48 4.51
CA GLY A 85 -2.05 6.66 5.71
C GLY A 85 -1.16 6.92 6.93
N LEU A 86 -1.51 7.91 7.72
CA LEU A 86 -0.73 8.40 8.85
C LEU A 86 -1.45 8.13 10.18
N LYS A 87 -0.68 8.07 11.27
CA LYS A 87 -1.20 7.98 12.63
C LYS A 87 -1.99 9.24 13.01
N THR A 88 -1.53 10.39 12.53
CA THR A 88 -2.16 11.71 12.72
C THR A 88 -2.11 12.49 11.41
N GLY A 89 -3.08 13.39 11.19
CA GLY A 89 -3.13 14.28 10.03
C GLY A 89 -3.66 13.63 8.75
N GLY A 90 -4.37 12.52 8.84
CA GLY A 90 -5.04 11.86 7.71
C GLY A 90 -4.12 11.03 6.84
N PHE A 91 -4.07 11.33 5.55
CA PHE A 91 -3.14 10.73 4.61
C PHE A 91 -2.57 11.79 3.64
N ILE A 92 -1.42 11.48 3.10
CA ILE A 92 -0.76 12.25 2.04
C ILE A 92 -0.82 11.47 0.73
N LYS A 93 -0.79 12.16 -0.39
CA LYS A 93 -0.76 11.55 -1.73
C LYS A 93 0.47 11.98 -2.52
N SER A 94 0.90 11.14 -3.44
CA SER A 94 1.86 11.46 -4.49
C SER A 94 1.25 11.09 -5.83
N GLU A 95 1.55 11.87 -6.86
CA GLU A 95 1.15 11.66 -8.26
C GLU A 95 2.37 11.42 -9.17
N ASN A 96 3.53 11.20 -8.55
CA ASN A 96 4.82 11.00 -9.24
C ASN A 96 5.69 9.92 -8.56
N GLY A 97 5.06 8.83 -8.11
CA GLY A 97 5.78 7.69 -7.57
C GLY A 97 6.52 7.97 -6.26
N GLY A 98 6.01 8.90 -5.45
CA GLY A 98 6.58 9.24 -4.15
C GLY A 98 7.67 10.32 -4.19
N ASP A 99 8.00 10.90 -5.35
CA ASP A 99 9.03 11.93 -5.43
C ASP A 99 8.61 13.21 -4.71
N VAL A 100 7.33 13.57 -4.81
CA VAL A 100 6.77 14.72 -4.10
C VAL A 100 5.41 14.36 -3.51
N TRP A 101 5.25 14.65 -2.22
CA TRP A 101 4.01 14.45 -1.48
C TRP A 101 3.17 15.72 -1.44
N GLN A 102 1.89 15.56 -1.27
CA GLN A 102 0.95 16.65 -1.03
C GLN A 102 -0.09 16.24 0.02
N LYS A 103 -0.54 17.22 0.79
CA LYS A 103 -1.62 17.03 1.76
C LYS A 103 -2.92 16.78 1.01
N THR A 104 -3.79 15.98 1.59
CA THR A 104 -5.15 15.78 1.11
C THR A 104 -6.14 16.59 1.95
N ILE A 105 -7.34 16.76 1.41
CA ILE A 105 -8.46 17.38 2.14
C ILE A 105 -9.06 16.46 3.22
N PHE A 106 -8.59 15.20 3.27
CA PHE A 106 -9.07 14.21 4.22
C PHE A 106 -8.55 14.52 5.61
N VAL A 107 -9.45 14.89 6.52
CA VAL A 107 -9.12 15.29 7.88
C VAL A 107 -9.60 14.23 8.85
N SER A 108 -8.77 13.25 9.13
CA SER A 108 -9.05 12.19 10.09
C SER A 108 -7.75 11.58 10.56
N ASP A 109 -7.70 11.13 11.80
CA ASP A 109 -6.53 10.46 12.36
C ASP A 109 -6.63 8.94 12.23
N ARG A 110 -5.51 8.23 12.47
CA ARG A 110 -5.42 6.77 12.54
C ARG A 110 -5.95 6.07 11.28
N VAL A 111 -5.38 6.42 10.13
CA VAL A 111 -5.74 5.83 8.83
C VAL A 111 -5.11 4.44 8.71
N TYR A 112 -5.74 3.44 9.33
CA TYR A 112 -5.32 2.04 9.25
C TYR A 112 -5.78 1.38 7.96
N GLY A 113 -7.04 1.63 7.55
CA GLY A 113 -7.61 1.15 6.30
C GLY A 113 -7.47 2.22 5.21
N LEU A 114 -6.75 1.92 4.15
CA LEU A 114 -6.61 2.78 2.98
C LEU A 114 -6.43 1.87 1.76
N ALA A 115 -7.34 1.94 0.80
CA ALA A 115 -7.34 1.06 -0.35
C ALA A 115 -7.97 1.72 -1.57
N PHE A 116 -7.41 1.47 -2.74
CA PHE A 116 -8.07 1.69 -4.01
C PHE A 116 -9.06 0.55 -4.30
N ASP A 117 -10.15 0.86 -4.96
CA ASP A 117 -10.98 -0.14 -5.61
C ASP A 117 -10.13 -0.84 -6.71
N PRO A 118 -10.01 -2.16 -6.69
CA PRO A 118 -9.13 -2.89 -7.61
C PRO A 118 -9.56 -2.86 -9.08
N LEU A 119 -10.80 -2.45 -9.39
CA LEU A 119 -11.36 -2.37 -10.75
C LEU A 119 -11.71 -0.94 -11.18
N ASN A 120 -11.61 0.04 -10.27
CA ASN A 120 -11.83 1.45 -10.55
C ASN A 120 -11.01 2.31 -9.58
N SER A 121 -9.83 2.66 -9.98
CA SER A 121 -8.88 3.38 -9.14
C SER A 121 -9.25 4.84 -8.79
N GLU A 122 -10.29 5.40 -9.41
CA GLU A 122 -10.88 6.66 -8.95
C GLU A 122 -11.64 6.49 -7.62
N THR A 123 -12.06 5.27 -7.32
CA THR A 123 -12.71 4.93 -6.06
C THR A 123 -11.68 4.56 -5.01
N ILE A 124 -11.71 5.27 -3.89
CA ILE A 124 -10.79 5.09 -2.76
C ILE A 124 -11.62 4.91 -1.49
N TYR A 125 -11.21 3.98 -0.64
CA TYR A 125 -11.76 3.80 0.69
C TYR A 125 -10.71 4.15 1.74
N ALA A 126 -11.10 4.91 2.76
CA ALA A 126 -10.23 5.29 3.86
C ALA A 126 -10.97 5.17 5.20
N SER A 127 -10.32 4.52 6.17
CA SER A 127 -10.78 4.54 7.55
C SER A 127 -10.13 5.69 8.31
N GLY A 128 -10.75 6.11 9.41
CA GLY A 128 -10.17 7.12 10.27
C GLY A 128 -10.95 7.30 11.57
N VAL A 129 -10.40 8.15 12.44
CA VAL A 129 -11.07 8.60 13.66
C VAL A 129 -11.36 10.10 13.50
N TRP A 130 -12.64 10.45 13.58
CA TRP A 130 -13.11 11.82 13.49
C TRP A 130 -14.10 12.09 14.61
N GLN A 131 -13.88 13.13 15.39
CA GLN A 131 -14.72 13.48 16.55
C GLN A 131 -14.89 12.30 17.53
N ASN A 132 -13.81 11.61 17.86
CA ASN A 132 -13.74 10.41 18.71
C ASN A 132 -14.55 9.20 18.21
N ARG A 133 -14.94 9.18 16.94
CA ARG A 133 -15.68 8.07 16.33
C ARG A 133 -14.89 7.46 15.20
N GLY A 134 -14.91 6.14 15.14
CA GLY A 134 -14.38 5.41 14.00
C GLY A 134 -15.31 5.60 12.79
N LYS A 135 -14.73 5.94 11.66
CA LYS A 135 -15.45 6.20 10.42
C LYS A 135 -14.82 5.48 9.26
N LEU A 136 -15.66 5.17 8.25
CA LEU A 136 -15.21 4.73 6.96
C LEU A 136 -15.75 5.69 5.90
N PHE A 137 -14.87 6.11 5.03
CA PHE A 137 -15.15 7.06 3.96
C PHE A 137 -14.89 6.41 2.61
N ARG A 138 -15.62 6.86 1.60
CA ARG A 138 -15.43 6.54 0.20
C ARG A 138 -15.27 7.81 -0.61
N SER A 139 -14.27 7.86 -1.48
CA SER A 139 -14.19 8.81 -2.59
C SER A 139 -14.53 8.08 -3.89
N ARG A 140 -15.12 8.76 -4.86
CA ARG A 140 -15.36 8.25 -6.22
C ARG A 140 -14.69 9.10 -7.30
N ASN A 141 -13.81 10.02 -6.89
CA ASN A 141 -13.12 11.00 -7.73
C ASN A 141 -11.69 11.23 -7.27
N SER A 142 -10.96 10.14 -7.07
CA SER A 142 -9.52 10.13 -6.73
C SER A 142 -9.16 10.94 -5.48
N GLY A 143 -10.10 11.02 -4.51
CA GLY A 143 -9.89 11.71 -3.23
C GLY A 143 -10.19 13.21 -3.24
N GLU A 144 -10.81 13.75 -4.30
CA GLU A 144 -11.22 15.17 -4.36
C GLU A 144 -12.42 15.46 -3.46
N SER A 145 -13.29 14.49 -3.24
CA SER A 145 -14.39 14.57 -2.28
C SER A 145 -14.62 13.21 -1.60
N TRP A 146 -15.22 13.25 -0.41
CA TRP A 146 -15.42 12.09 0.43
C TRP A 146 -16.85 12.01 0.94
N GLU A 147 -17.45 10.84 0.87
CA GLU A 147 -18.70 10.50 1.51
C GLU A 147 -18.44 9.59 2.72
N GLU A 148 -19.12 9.84 3.81
CA GLU A 148 -19.11 8.96 4.97
C GLU A 148 -20.06 7.79 4.71
N ILE A 149 -19.52 6.55 4.73
CA ILE A 149 -20.28 5.32 4.44
C ILE A 149 -20.50 4.45 5.68
N PHE A 150 -19.80 4.77 6.77
CA PHE A 150 -20.00 4.14 8.08
C PHE A 150 -19.50 5.07 9.19
N THR A 151 -20.25 5.11 10.29
CA THR A 151 -19.84 5.76 11.54
C THR A 151 -20.18 4.84 12.70
N SER A 152 -19.17 4.56 13.55
CA SER A 152 -19.38 3.83 14.80
C SER A 152 -20.31 4.63 15.75
N PRO A 153 -20.97 3.98 16.71
CA PRO A 153 -21.68 4.68 17.78
C PRO A 153 -20.76 5.68 18.51
N SER A 154 -21.34 6.64 19.23
CA SER A 154 -20.58 7.67 19.97
C SER A 154 -19.55 7.00 20.91
N ASP A 155 -18.34 7.59 21.02
CA ASP A 155 -17.18 7.04 21.73
C ASP A 155 -16.86 5.60 21.34
N GLY A 156 -17.17 5.29 20.09
CA GLY A 156 -17.14 3.93 19.59
C GLY A 156 -15.82 3.50 18.99
N PRO A 157 -15.78 2.24 18.59
CA PRO A 157 -14.61 1.60 18.05
C PRO A 157 -14.16 2.25 16.73
N PHE A 158 -12.85 2.25 16.49
CA PHE A 158 -12.28 2.62 15.19
C PHE A 158 -12.20 1.41 14.25
N ILE A 159 -12.10 1.68 12.95
CA ILE A 159 -11.87 0.64 11.94
C ILE A 159 -10.41 0.22 12.00
N SER A 160 -10.14 -1.02 12.36
CA SER A 160 -8.80 -1.58 12.55
C SER A 160 -8.26 -2.29 11.30
N ALA A 161 -9.16 -2.81 10.45
CA ALA A 161 -8.80 -3.47 9.20
C ALA A 161 -9.85 -3.21 8.12
N LEU A 162 -9.41 -3.15 6.87
CA LEU A 162 -10.24 -2.99 5.68
C LEU A 162 -9.67 -3.86 4.57
N ASN A 163 -10.52 -4.58 3.85
CA ASN A 163 -10.15 -5.29 2.64
C ASN A 163 -11.30 -5.30 1.64
N ILE A 164 -10.97 -5.19 0.35
CA ILE A 164 -11.90 -5.14 -0.77
C ILE A 164 -11.68 -6.38 -1.63
N ASP A 165 -12.75 -7.00 -2.06
CA ASP A 165 -12.67 -8.17 -2.95
C ASP A 165 -12.15 -7.76 -4.35
N ASN A 166 -11.07 -8.39 -4.78
CA ASN A 166 -10.42 -8.09 -6.05
C ASN A 166 -11.27 -8.44 -7.30
N LYS A 167 -12.28 -9.30 -7.17
CA LYS A 167 -13.16 -9.72 -8.27
C LYS A 167 -14.48 -8.99 -8.27
N ASN A 168 -14.95 -8.59 -7.09
CA ASN A 168 -16.19 -7.85 -6.90
C ASN A 168 -16.02 -6.76 -5.85
N PRO A 169 -15.58 -5.56 -6.22
CA PRO A 169 -15.32 -4.45 -5.27
C PRO A 169 -16.54 -3.97 -4.49
N LYS A 170 -17.75 -4.45 -4.83
CA LYS A 170 -18.93 -4.22 -3.99
C LYS A 170 -18.84 -4.97 -2.67
N ILE A 171 -18.04 -6.05 -2.61
CA ILE A 171 -17.80 -6.82 -1.39
C ILE A 171 -16.64 -6.20 -0.64
N ILE A 172 -16.92 -5.70 0.55
CA ILE A 172 -15.94 -5.05 1.42
C ILE A 172 -16.07 -5.65 2.81
N TYR A 173 -14.93 -5.94 3.43
CA TYR A 173 -14.86 -6.34 4.84
C TYR A 173 -14.17 -5.24 5.64
N ALA A 174 -14.76 -4.87 6.76
CA ALA A 174 -14.20 -3.92 7.71
C ALA A 174 -14.31 -4.48 9.13
N SER A 175 -13.22 -4.42 9.88
CA SER A 175 -13.20 -4.83 11.29
C SER A 175 -13.03 -3.64 12.19
N THR A 176 -13.62 -3.73 13.38
CA THR A 176 -13.64 -2.68 14.38
C THR A 176 -12.84 -3.08 15.63
N SER A 177 -12.37 -2.10 16.36
CA SER A 177 -11.57 -2.33 17.58
C SER A 177 -12.37 -2.90 18.76
N ASP A 178 -13.69 -3.06 18.63
CA ASP A 178 -14.58 -3.79 19.55
C ASP A 178 -14.88 -5.22 19.08
N ASN A 179 -13.98 -5.78 18.26
CA ASN A 179 -13.96 -7.18 17.84
C ASN A 179 -15.01 -7.57 16.78
N GLN A 180 -15.74 -6.63 16.20
CA GLN A 180 -16.71 -6.92 15.16
C GLN A 180 -16.06 -6.92 13.77
N THR A 181 -16.55 -7.79 12.88
CA THR A 181 -16.25 -7.75 11.46
C THR A 181 -17.53 -7.59 10.68
N MET A 182 -17.58 -6.56 9.89
CA MET A 182 -18.72 -6.21 9.06
C MET A 182 -18.40 -6.52 7.59
N LYS A 183 -19.44 -6.88 6.86
CA LYS A 183 -19.41 -7.07 5.41
C LYS A 183 -20.42 -6.12 4.75
N SER A 184 -19.97 -5.48 3.68
CA SER A 184 -20.85 -4.84 2.70
C SER A 184 -20.86 -5.67 1.41
N GLU A 185 -21.99 -5.69 0.70
CA GLU A 185 -22.17 -6.34 -0.60
C GLU A 185 -22.61 -5.33 -1.68
N ASP A 186 -22.61 -4.04 -1.34
CA ASP A 186 -23.08 -2.94 -2.18
C ASP A 186 -22.11 -1.74 -2.22
N GLY A 187 -20.80 -2.02 -1.99
CA GLY A 187 -19.75 -1.02 -2.05
C GLY A 187 -19.72 -0.07 -0.85
N GLY A 188 -20.23 -0.51 0.30
CA GLY A 188 -20.21 0.25 1.54
C GLY A 188 -21.48 1.04 1.82
N ASN A 189 -22.57 0.90 1.02
CA ASN A 189 -23.82 1.59 1.29
C ASN A 189 -24.58 0.96 2.47
N THR A 190 -24.51 -0.37 2.62
CA THR A 190 -25.06 -1.09 3.78
C THR A 190 -24.03 -2.06 4.38
N TRP A 191 -24.15 -2.31 5.67
CA TRP A 191 -23.21 -3.14 6.43
C TRP A 191 -23.94 -4.17 7.29
N LYS A 192 -23.42 -5.40 7.31
CA LYS A 192 -23.91 -6.50 8.13
C LYS A 192 -22.77 -7.04 8.99
N ASN A 193 -22.99 -7.21 10.29
CA ASN A 193 -22.04 -7.94 11.13
C ASN A 193 -22.05 -9.42 10.73
N VAL A 194 -20.86 -9.94 10.41
CA VAL A 194 -20.68 -11.33 9.95
C VAL A 194 -19.81 -12.15 10.92
N PHE A 195 -19.05 -11.49 11.78
CA PHE A 195 -18.20 -12.20 12.74
C PHE A 195 -17.92 -11.35 13.98
N GLN A 196 -17.94 -12.00 15.14
CA GLN A 196 -17.53 -11.44 16.43
C GLN A 196 -16.38 -12.29 16.97
N SER A 197 -15.21 -11.70 17.08
CA SER A 197 -14.02 -12.33 17.67
C SER A 197 -13.89 -12.01 19.16
N ASN A 198 -12.94 -12.67 19.84
CA ASN A 198 -12.63 -12.39 21.25
C ASN A 198 -11.58 -11.27 21.44
N SER A 199 -11.04 -10.75 20.36
CA SER A 199 -10.01 -9.71 20.35
C SER A 199 -10.08 -8.97 19.00
N PRO A 200 -9.73 -7.68 18.93
CA PRO A 200 -9.80 -6.91 17.70
C PRO A 200 -9.09 -7.58 16.52
N ILE A 201 -9.73 -7.65 15.38
CA ILE A 201 -9.07 -8.08 14.15
C ILE A 201 -8.24 -6.91 13.61
N VAL A 202 -6.95 -7.14 13.43
CA VAL A 202 -5.98 -6.13 12.97
C VAL A 202 -5.62 -6.26 11.50
N LYS A 203 -5.87 -7.43 10.89
CA LYS A 203 -5.74 -7.65 9.45
C LYS A 203 -6.81 -8.62 8.96
N ILE A 204 -7.32 -8.33 7.75
CA ILE A 204 -8.14 -9.23 6.95
C ILE A 204 -7.47 -9.34 5.58
N SER A 205 -7.43 -10.53 5.01
CA SER A 205 -6.96 -10.78 3.67
C SER A 205 -7.89 -11.74 2.95
N LEU A 206 -8.27 -11.41 1.73
CA LEU A 206 -9.07 -12.24 0.86
C LEU A 206 -8.17 -12.93 -0.16
N ASP A 207 -8.45 -14.21 -0.42
CA ASP A 207 -7.75 -14.92 -1.50
C ASP A 207 -8.18 -14.35 -2.87
N LYS A 208 -7.20 -13.95 -3.68
CA LYS A 208 -7.44 -13.35 -5.00
C LYS A 208 -8.19 -14.29 -5.94
N PHE A 209 -8.00 -15.58 -5.78
CA PHE A 209 -8.57 -16.61 -6.66
C PHE A 209 -9.94 -17.10 -6.20
N ASN A 210 -10.21 -16.98 -4.89
CA ASN A 210 -11.45 -17.44 -4.28
C ASN A 210 -11.97 -16.44 -3.26
N SER A 211 -12.88 -15.56 -3.64
CA SER A 211 -13.49 -14.53 -2.79
C SER A 211 -14.23 -15.08 -1.56
N LYS A 212 -14.49 -16.41 -1.50
CA LYS A 212 -15.07 -17.05 -0.32
C LYS A 212 -14.03 -17.40 0.75
N LEU A 213 -12.75 -17.43 0.35
CA LEU A 213 -11.64 -17.75 1.24
C LEU A 213 -11.09 -16.46 1.85
N ILE A 214 -11.27 -16.31 3.15
CA ILE A 214 -10.94 -15.12 3.92
C ILE A 214 -10.12 -15.52 5.12
N TYR A 215 -9.09 -14.74 5.40
CA TYR A 215 -8.26 -14.90 6.59
C TYR A 215 -8.34 -13.64 7.44
N ALA A 216 -8.31 -13.82 8.74
CA ALA A 216 -8.28 -12.73 9.71
C ALA A 216 -7.32 -13.05 10.84
N ILE A 217 -6.60 -12.04 11.30
CA ILE A 217 -5.71 -12.16 12.45
C ILE A 217 -6.11 -11.14 13.52
N THR A 218 -6.18 -11.60 14.76
CA THR A 218 -6.54 -10.75 15.88
C THR A 218 -5.32 -10.16 16.58
N LEU A 219 -5.54 -9.10 17.34
CA LEU A 219 -4.54 -8.47 18.18
C LEU A 219 -3.94 -9.46 19.22
N SER A 220 -4.70 -10.44 19.67
CA SER A 220 -4.22 -11.52 20.56
C SER A 220 -3.52 -12.68 19.85
N GLY A 221 -3.31 -12.57 18.51
CA GLY A 221 -2.61 -13.58 17.74
C GLY A 221 -3.42 -14.79 17.29
N GLN A 222 -4.75 -14.74 17.43
CA GLN A 222 -5.61 -15.80 16.88
C GLN A 222 -5.75 -15.62 15.37
N VAL A 223 -5.74 -16.72 14.64
CA VAL A 223 -5.90 -16.75 13.19
C VAL A 223 -7.17 -17.46 12.81
N PHE A 224 -8.01 -16.80 12.06
CA PHE A 224 -9.29 -17.32 11.60
C PHE A 224 -9.32 -17.45 10.08
N ARG A 225 -10.07 -18.44 9.61
CA ARG A 225 -10.38 -18.65 8.21
C ARG A 225 -11.89 -18.77 8.01
N SER A 226 -12.39 -18.14 6.95
CA SER A 226 -13.70 -18.46 6.38
C SER A 226 -13.51 -19.07 5.00
N SER A 227 -14.24 -20.12 4.66
CA SER A 227 -14.29 -20.74 3.33
C SER A 227 -15.61 -20.48 2.61
N ASN A 228 -16.53 -19.74 3.22
CA ASN A 228 -17.88 -19.50 2.72
C ASN A 228 -18.26 -18.00 2.63
N GLY A 229 -17.25 -17.12 2.44
CA GLY A 229 -17.49 -15.69 2.24
C GLY A 229 -17.91 -14.94 3.51
N GLY A 230 -17.40 -15.38 4.65
CA GLY A 230 -17.65 -14.74 5.96
C GLY A 230 -18.91 -15.21 6.65
N ALA A 231 -19.62 -16.24 6.12
CA ALA A 231 -20.80 -16.78 6.82
C ALA A 231 -20.40 -17.50 8.12
N GLU A 232 -19.23 -18.13 8.14
CA GLU A 232 -18.66 -18.79 9.31
C GLU A 232 -17.14 -18.59 9.32
N PHE A 233 -16.55 -18.51 10.50
CA PHE A 233 -15.12 -18.45 10.70
C PHE A 233 -14.66 -19.55 11.67
N GLU A 234 -13.61 -20.26 11.30
CA GLU A 234 -12.94 -21.25 12.13
C GLU A 234 -11.57 -20.74 12.60
N ASN A 235 -11.19 -21.07 13.82
CA ASN A 235 -9.85 -20.79 14.33
C ASN A 235 -8.87 -21.83 13.80
N ILE A 236 -8.00 -21.43 12.87
CA ILE A 236 -6.95 -22.28 12.28
C ILE A 236 -5.61 -22.14 13.01
N GLY A 237 -5.50 -21.27 14.01
CA GLY A 237 -4.30 -21.10 14.82
C GLY A 237 -3.93 -22.36 15.63
N LYS A 238 -4.85 -23.32 15.77
CA LYS A 238 -4.56 -24.65 16.35
C LYS A 238 -3.67 -25.53 15.45
N ASN A 239 -3.57 -25.20 14.15
CA ASN A 239 -2.79 -25.94 13.17
C ASN A 239 -1.28 -25.65 13.27
N PHE A 240 -0.87 -24.69 14.10
CA PHE A 240 0.51 -24.45 14.44
C PHE A 240 0.71 -24.39 15.96
N SER A 241 1.87 -24.84 16.44
CA SER A 241 2.17 -24.87 17.86
C SER A 241 2.26 -23.45 18.43
N LYS A 242 1.65 -23.20 19.58
CA LYS A 242 1.77 -21.93 20.31
C LYS A 242 3.21 -21.52 20.62
N ASN A 243 4.13 -22.48 20.68
CA ASN A 243 5.55 -22.23 20.92
C ASN A 243 6.32 -21.88 19.64
N THR A 244 5.70 -22.00 18.47
CA THR A 244 6.35 -21.76 17.17
C THR A 244 5.96 -20.43 16.56
N PHE A 245 4.86 -19.83 17.00
CA PHE A 245 4.39 -18.56 16.45
C PHE A 245 3.63 -17.75 17.50
N SER A 246 4.03 -16.51 17.68
CA SER A 246 3.30 -15.50 18.46
C SER A 246 3.21 -14.20 17.69
N ILE A 247 2.12 -13.50 17.91
CA ILE A 247 1.91 -12.15 17.42
C ILE A 247 1.73 -11.30 18.67
N ASN A 248 2.52 -10.24 18.80
CA ASN A 248 2.24 -9.28 19.85
C ASN A 248 1.29 -8.20 19.35
N GLN A 249 0.83 -7.39 20.28
CA GLN A 249 -0.20 -6.35 20.09
C GLN A 249 0.15 -5.31 19.02
N GLU A 250 1.40 -5.20 18.56
CA GLU A 250 1.83 -4.18 17.61
C GLU A 250 2.17 -4.73 16.22
N TYR A 251 2.46 -6.03 16.09
CA TYR A 251 3.08 -6.61 14.90
C TYR A 251 2.36 -7.89 14.48
N GLY A 252 1.30 -7.75 13.74
CA GLY A 252 0.60 -8.85 13.08
C GLY A 252 0.55 -8.62 11.59
N PHE A 253 1.18 -9.48 10.81
CA PHE A 253 1.10 -9.47 9.36
C PHE A 253 0.31 -10.68 8.88
N LEU A 254 -0.57 -10.46 7.93
CA LEU A 254 -1.36 -11.46 7.24
C LEU A 254 -1.52 -11.02 5.80
N GLU A 255 -1.13 -11.85 4.86
CA GLU A 255 -1.31 -11.61 3.42
C GLU A 255 -1.53 -12.92 2.67
N THR A 256 -2.44 -12.91 1.70
CA THR A 256 -2.63 -14.00 0.75
C THR A 256 -1.73 -13.80 -0.46
N ASP A 257 -1.27 -14.89 -1.05
CA ASP A 257 -0.41 -14.86 -2.23
C ASP A 257 -1.21 -14.42 -3.47
N LEU A 258 -0.63 -13.57 -4.29
CA LEU A 258 -1.29 -13.07 -5.50
C LEU A 258 -1.00 -13.91 -6.75
N GLN A 259 -0.18 -14.98 -6.64
CA GLN A 259 0.17 -15.90 -7.72
C GLN A 259 -0.34 -17.33 -7.47
N ASN A 260 -0.46 -17.73 -6.20
CA ASN A 260 -0.79 -19.09 -5.83
C ASN A 260 -2.09 -19.16 -5.02
N PRO A 261 -3.13 -19.83 -5.53
CA PRO A 261 -4.39 -20.01 -4.81
C PRO A 261 -4.19 -20.69 -3.45
N GLY A 262 -4.82 -20.16 -2.41
CA GLY A 262 -4.77 -20.75 -1.07
C GLY A 262 -3.45 -20.59 -0.32
N TRP A 263 -2.45 -19.92 -0.91
CA TRP A 263 -1.23 -19.58 -0.15
C TRP A 263 -1.48 -18.38 0.74
N VAL A 264 -1.02 -18.50 1.97
CA VAL A 264 -1.15 -17.43 2.97
C VAL A 264 0.09 -17.34 3.84
N TYR A 265 0.47 -16.11 4.18
CA TYR A 265 1.63 -15.79 5.01
C TYR A 265 1.19 -15.12 6.30
N LEU A 266 1.84 -15.50 7.39
CA LEU A 266 1.74 -14.86 8.70
C LEU A 266 3.13 -14.42 9.12
N ALA A 267 3.25 -13.25 9.74
CA ALA A 267 4.51 -12.83 10.33
C ALA A 267 4.29 -12.05 11.63
N GLY A 268 5.28 -12.11 12.52
CA GLY A 268 5.23 -11.47 13.83
C GLY A 268 6.43 -11.85 14.72
N GLU A 269 6.24 -11.91 16.02
CA GLU A 269 7.30 -12.29 16.99
C GLU A 269 7.79 -13.72 16.82
N GLY A 270 6.96 -14.62 16.29
CA GLY A 270 7.37 -16.00 16.01
C GLY A 270 8.16 -16.16 14.71
N GLY A 271 8.40 -15.09 13.96
CA GLY A 271 9.01 -15.11 12.64
C GLY A 271 7.98 -15.14 11.52
N ILE A 272 8.21 -15.94 10.49
CA ILE A 272 7.35 -16.03 9.31
C ILE A 272 6.85 -17.46 9.15
N LEU A 273 5.55 -17.61 8.96
CA LEU A 273 4.89 -18.86 8.57
C LEU A 273 4.26 -18.72 7.20
N ARG A 274 4.29 -19.78 6.41
CA ARG A 274 3.58 -19.89 5.15
C ARG A 274 2.74 -21.16 5.14
N SER A 275 1.50 -21.06 4.68
CA SER A 275 0.68 -22.19 4.27
C SER A 275 0.53 -22.21 2.76
N LYS A 276 0.49 -23.39 2.17
CA LYS A 276 0.26 -23.62 0.74
C LYS A 276 -1.08 -24.31 0.46
N ASP A 277 -1.84 -24.59 1.48
CA ASP A 277 -3.08 -25.37 1.48
C ASP A 277 -4.19 -24.72 2.32
N ALA A 278 -4.35 -23.43 2.12
CA ALA A 278 -5.39 -22.60 2.75
C ALA A 278 -5.34 -22.58 4.29
N GLY A 279 -4.19 -22.82 4.90
CA GLY A 279 -4.00 -22.76 6.35
C GLY A 279 -4.18 -24.08 7.06
N ASP A 280 -4.28 -25.20 6.33
CA ASP A 280 -4.37 -26.53 6.93
C ASP A 280 -3.02 -26.99 7.49
N ASN A 281 -1.93 -26.74 6.76
CA ASN A 281 -0.57 -27.00 7.20
C ASN A 281 0.29 -25.75 7.05
N TRP A 282 1.29 -25.62 7.95
CA TRP A 282 2.16 -24.45 8.02
C TRP A 282 3.63 -24.84 8.03
N GLU A 283 4.42 -24.15 7.23
CA GLU A 283 5.88 -24.26 7.20
C GLU A 283 6.50 -22.96 7.73
N LYS A 284 7.60 -23.06 8.46
CA LYS A 284 8.35 -21.90 8.95
C LYS A 284 9.35 -21.46 7.88
N ILE A 285 9.32 -20.17 7.53
CA ILE A 285 10.38 -19.53 6.76
C ILE A 285 11.39 -18.98 7.76
N VAL A 286 12.64 -19.42 7.63
CA VAL A 286 13.70 -19.04 8.56
C VAL A 286 14.12 -17.59 8.29
N THR A 287 13.99 -16.73 9.31
CA THR A 287 14.47 -15.35 9.27
C THR A 287 15.97 -15.26 9.56
N LEU A 288 16.65 -14.26 9.02
CA LEU A 288 18.09 -14.08 9.25
C LEU A 288 18.40 -13.68 10.70
N ASN A 289 17.52 -12.93 11.34
CA ASN A 289 17.59 -12.53 12.75
C ASN A 289 16.68 -13.39 13.63
N ASP A 290 16.97 -13.45 14.93
CA ASP A 290 16.07 -14.06 15.91
C ASP A 290 14.83 -13.19 16.08
N PRO A 291 13.63 -13.68 15.69
CA PRO A 291 12.40 -12.88 15.74
C PRO A 291 11.92 -12.59 17.18
N LYS A 292 12.44 -13.28 18.20
CA LYS A 292 12.16 -12.96 19.61
C LYS A 292 12.78 -11.65 20.04
N ASN A 293 13.97 -11.33 19.49
CA ASN A 293 14.68 -10.10 19.79
C ASN A 293 14.34 -8.99 18.78
N TYR A 294 14.06 -9.39 17.54
CA TYR A 294 13.73 -8.50 16.43
C TYR A 294 12.48 -9.02 15.70
N PRO A 295 11.29 -8.75 16.23
CA PRO A 295 10.04 -9.21 15.63
C PRO A 295 9.88 -8.71 14.20
N VAL A 296 9.22 -9.52 13.40
CA VAL A 296 8.84 -9.09 12.04
C VAL A 296 7.70 -8.08 12.17
N THR A 297 7.99 -6.83 11.83
CA THR A 297 7.07 -5.70 11.99
C THR A 297 6.27 -5.38 10.73
N ALA A 298 6.78 -5.80 9.57
CA ALA A 298 6.14 -5.68 8.27
C ALA A 298 6.64 -6.79 7.33
N MET A 299 5.83 -7.18 6.39
CA MET A 299 6.22 -8.12 5.34
C MET A 299 5.50 -7.77 4.05
N ALA A 300 6.07 -8.15 2.91
CA ALA A 300 5.40 -8.13 1.62
C ALA A 300 5.93 -9.27 0.74
N VAL A 301 5.05 -9.84 -0.07
CA VAL A 301 5.39 -10.82 -1.11
C VAL A 301 5.25 -10.14 -2.47
N ASN A 302 6.21 -10.37 -3.37
CA ASN A 302 6.15 -9.82 -4.72
C ASN A 302 4.87 -10.30 -5.44
N PRO A 303 4.01 -9.39 -5.90
CA PRO A 303 2.72 -9.73 -6.51
C PRO A 303 2.82 -10.50 -7.82
N LYS A 304 4.03 -10.62 -8.41
CA LYS A 304 4.28 -11.34 -9.67
C LYS A 304 5.22 -12.55 -9.50
N ASN A 305 5.86 -12.71 -8.33
CA ASN A 305 6.79 -13.80 -8.07
C ASN A 305 6.85 -14.13 -6.57
N SER A 306 6.18 -15.15 -6.13
CA SER A 306 6.12 -15.57 -4.72
C SER A 306 7.47 -16.06 -4.14
N GLN A 307 8.51 -16.23 -4.98
CA GLN A 307 9.87 -16.49 -4.48
C GLN A 307 10.54 -15.21 -3.98
N GLU A 308 10.04 -14.05 -4.38
CA GLU A 308 10.54 -12.77 -3.90
C GLU A 308 9.68 -12.23 -2.78
N MET A 309 10.30 -11.92 -1.66
CA MET A 309 9.63 -11.38 -0.49
C MET A 309 10.58 -10.48 0.30
N ALA A 310 9.99 -9.59 1.09
CA ALA A 310 10.74 -8.74 1.99
C ALA A 310 10.06 -8.69 3.36
N TYR A 311 10.86 -8.65 4.44
CA TYR A 311 10.33 -8.35 5.77
C TYR A 311 11.14 -7.24 6.44
N GLY A 312 10.49 -6.54 7.35
CA GLY A 312 11.07 -5.52 8.20
C GLY A 312 11.22 -6.04 9.63
N ALA A 313 12.38 -5.80 10.24
CA ALA A 313 12.60 -6.03 11.65
C ALA A 313 13.49 -4.91 12.20
N GLY A 314 13.00 -4.19 13.21
CA GLY A 314 13.66 -2.97 13.68
C GLY A 314 13.78 -1.93 12.57
N GLN A 315 15.02 -1.56 12.26
CA GLN A 315 15.40 -0.57 11.25
C GLN A 315 15.95 -1.20 9.97
N ALA A 316 15.79 -2.51 9.79
CA ALA A 316 16.35 -3.22 8.64
C ALA A 316 15.26 -3.89 7.79
N VAL A 317 15.43 -3.84 6.47
CA VAL A 317 14.70 -4.66 5.50
C VAL A 317 15.56 -5.85 5.12
N TYR A 318 14.96 -7.02 5.17
CA TYR A 318 15.53 -8.29 4.73
C TYR A 318 14.77 -8.74 3.49
N ARG A 319 15.48 -8.98 2.40
CA ARG A 319 14.92 -9.38 1.11
C ARG A 319 15.40 -10.76 0.71
N SER A 320 14.49 -11.59 0.25
CA SER A 320 14.75 -12.89 -0.37
C SER A 320 14.25 -12.91 -1.82
N VAL A 321 14.95 -13.66 -2.67
CA VAL A 321 14.56 -13.93 -4.06
C VAL A 321 14.40 -15.43 -4.34
N ASP A 322 14.50 -16.26 -3.31
CA ASP A 322 14.50 -17.73 -3.37
C ASP A 322 13.53 -18.38 -2.36
N GLY A 323 12.43 -17.69 -2.06
CA GLY A 323 11.38 -18.21 -1.19
C GLY A 323 11.72 -18.21 0.30
N GLY A 324 12.68 -17.37 0.72
CA GLY A 324 13.09 -17.25 2.11
C GLY A 324 14.23 -18.17 2.51
N GLN A 325 14.98 -18.73 1.54
CA GLN A 325 16.15 -19.56 1.84
C GLN A 325 17.38 -18.70 2.16
N ASN A 326 17.58 -17.62 1.40
CA ASN A 326 18.65 -16.66 1.62
C ASN A 326 18.08 -15.23 1.71
N TRP A 327 18.75 -14.37 2.49
CA TRP A 327 18.33 -13.00 2.75
C TRP A 327 19.47 -12.01 2.54
N ALA A 328 19.19 -10.96 1.80
CA ALA A 328 20.00 -9.75 1.73
C ALA A 328 19.44 -8.71 2.71
N THR A 329 20.30 -7.89 3.30
CA THR A 329 19.91 -6.91 4.33
C THR A 329 20.23 -5.49 3.89
N SER A 330 19.25 -4.59 4.10
CA SER A 330 19.42 -3.14 3.98
C SER A 330 19.11 -2.49 5.33
N GLN A 331 20.10 -1.79 5.90
CA GLN A 331 19.98 -1.09 7.18
C GLN A 331 19.68 0.38 6.96
N PHE A 332 18.75 0.94 7.75
CA PHE A 332 18.42 2.36 7.74
C PHE A 332 18.90 3.02 9.04
N ASP A 333 19.52 4.18 8.90
CA ASP A 333 19.94 5.00 10.05
C ASP A 333 18.78 5.94 10.45
N LEU A 334 17.83 5.40 11.21
CA LEU A 334 16.61 6.10 11.65
C LEU A 334 16.24 5.65 13.07
N GLU A 335 15.76 6.56 13.91
CA GLU A 335 15.15 6.25 15.21
C GLU A 335 13.67 5.84 15.07
N LYS A 336 13.38 4.92 14.14
CA LYS A 336 12.03 4.45 13.81
C LYS A 336 12.07 2.99 13.41
N THR A 337 10.94 2.31 13.57
CA THR A 337 10.77 0.94 13.09
C THR A 337 10.00 0.90 11.77
N ILE A 338 10.29 -0.10 10.97
CA ILE A 338 9.53 -0.38 9.76
C ILE A 338 8.11 -0.76 10.15
N SER A 339 7.11 -0.09 9.57
CA SER A 339 5.69 -0.34 9.83
C SER A 339 4.94 -0.91 8.65
N VAL A 340 5.45 -0.72 7.45
CA VAL A 340 4.85 -1.22 6.21
C VAL A 340 5.89 -1.40 5.13
N ILE A 341 5.75 -2.46 4.34
CA ILE A 341 6.48 -2.71 3.09
C ILE A 341 5.44 -2.95 2.01
N LYS A 342 5.64 -2.39 0.81
CA LYS A 342 4.77 -2.62 -0.34
C LYS A 342 5.57 -2.71 -1.63
N TYR A 343 5.33 -3.76 -2.40
CA TYR A 343 5.75 -3.84 -3.79
C TYR A 343 4.80 -3.05 -4.67
N ASP A 344 5.34 -2.38 -5.68
CA ASP A 344 4.56 -1.82 -6.76
C ASP A 344 3.88 -2.94 -7.57
N PRO A 345 2.56 -2.94 -7.73
CA PRO A 345 1.84 -4.02 -8.41
C PRO A 345 2.14 -4.10 -9.92
N GLN A 346 2.52 -2.99 -10.53
CA GLN A 346 2.86 -2.94 -11.97
C GLN A 346 4.33 -3.26 -12.21
N ASN A 347 5.24 -2.77 -11.34
CA ASN A 347 6.68 -3.00 -11.43
C ASN A 347 7.26 -3.41 -10.06
N PRO A 348 7.27 -4.70 -9.70
CA PRO A 348 7.77 -5.16 -8.40
C PRO A 348 9.25 -4.92 -8.11
N ARG A 349 10.04 -4.41 -9.07
CA ARG A 349 11.37 -3.88 -8.76
C ARG A 349 11.30 -2.60 -7.90
N ILE A 350 10.15 -1.94 -7.91
CA ILE A 350 9.88 -0.80 -7.04
C ILE A 350 9.28 -1.31 -5.73
N ILE A 351 9.91 -0.92 -4.63
CA ILE A 351 9.49 -1.29 -3.27
C ILE A 351 9.43 -0.01 -2.43
N TYR A 352 8.35 0.14 -1.67
CA TYR A 352 8.18 1.22 -0.71
C TYR A 352 8.25 0.70 0.71
N VAL A 353 8.90 1.46 1.58
CA VAL A 353 8.98 1.17 3.02
C VAL A 353 8.54 2.40 3.80
N GLY A 354 7.61 2.18 4.72
CA GLY A 354 7.14 3.19 5.66
C GLY A 354 7.64 2.92 7.07
N PHE A 355 7.90 3.99 7.81
CA PHE A 355 8.41 3.95 9.18
C PHE A 355 7.48 4.67 10.15
N LYS A 356 7.45 4.20 11.40
CA LYS A 356 6.76 4.86 12.51
C LYS A 356 7.66 4.88 13.75
N LYS A 357 7.44 5.84 14.66
CA LYS A 357 7.98 5.78 16.02
C LYS A 357 7.30 4.66 16.80
N GLN A 358 8.06 4.03 17.66
CA GLN A 358 7.54 3.06 18.63
C GLN A 358 6.67 3.74 19.68
#